data_fad97b20a897ab4a21b323c5cf275a15
#
_entry.id   fad97b20a897ab4a21b323c5cf275a15
#
_cell.length_a   1.000
_cell.length_b   1.000
_cell.length_c   1.000
_cell.angle_alpha   90.00
_cell.angle_beta   90.00
_cell.angle_gamma   90.00
#
_symmetry.space_group_name_H-M   'P 1'
#
loop_
_entity.id
_entity.type
_entity.pdbx_description
1 polymer ?
#
loop_
_entity_poly.entity_id
_entity_poly.type
_entity_poly.pdbx_seq_one_letter_code
_entity_poly.pdbx_strand_id
1 'polypeptide(L)' 'MQHKVIMLYVGSNCHLCDEARFVLMDVLKDIDLKLKYSEIDVSNNDILTEKYGLRIPVVVMPNGKEKDWPFTTSQIKRLL' A
#
# COMPACT_ATOMS: atom_id res chain seq x y z
N MET A 1 1.47 21.83 -6.79
CA MET A 1 2.01 20.56 -7.27
C MET A 1 1.37 19.42 -6.54
N GLN A 2 0.89 18.41 -7.28
CA GLN A 2 0.28 17.25 -6.68
C GLN A 2 1.35 16.25 -6.27
N HIS A 3 1.28 15.81 -5.02
CA HIS A 3 2.13 14.72 -4.55
C HIS A 3 1.46 13.39 -4.89
N LYS A 4 2.24 12.48 -5.45
CA LYS A 4 1.79 11.10 -5.70
C LYS A 4 1.96 10.32 -4.40
N VAL A 5 0.86 9.87 -3.83
CA VAL A 5 0.87 9.13 -2.57
C VAL A 5 0.35 7.72 -2.80
N ILE A 6 1.14 6.74 -2.38
CA ILE A 6 0.72 5.35 -2.29
C ILE A 6 0.14 5.13 -0.90
N MET A 7 -1.06 4.56 -0.84
CA MET A 7 -1.70 4.21 0.43
C MET A 7 -1.55 2.72 0.68
N LEU A 8 -1.13 2.34 1.88
CA LEU A 8 -1.08 0.93 2.29
C LEU A 8 -2.09 0.72 3.42
N TYR A 9 -3.06 -0.15 3.19
CA TYR A 9 -4.03 -0.54 4.20
C TYR A 9 -3.50 -1.77 4.93
N VAL A 10 -3.39 -1.66 6.24
CA VAL A 10 -2.76 -2.66 7.11
C VAL A 10 -3.68 -2.99 8.28
N GLY A 11 -3.33 -4.03 9.04
CA GLY A 11 -4.04 -4.40 10.26
C GLY A 11 -3.07 -4.68 11.40
N SER A 12 -3.62 -4.94 12.56
CA SER A 12 -2.84 -5.28 13.76
C SER A 12 -2.27 -6.69 13.62
N ASN A 13 -1.05 -6.90 14.15
CA ASN A 13 -0.38 -8.20 14.16
C ASN A 13 -0.31 -8.86 12.78
N CYS A 14 -0.07 -8.05 11.76
CA CYS A 14 -0.06 -8.49 10.37
C CYS A 14 1.37 -8.69 9.88
N HIS A 15 1.82 -9.95 9.89
CA HIS A 15 3.17 -10.29 9.41
C HIS A 15 3.35 -9.94 7.92
N LEU A 16 2.34 -10.21 7.10
CA LEU A 16 2.40 -9.91 5.67
C LEU A 16 2.43 -8.41 5.42
N CYS A 17 1.86 -7.61 6.31
CA CYS A 17 1.94 -6.14 6.21
C CYS A 17 3.38 -5.66 6.36
N ASP A 18 4.19 -6.32 7.20
CA ASP A 18 5.60 -6.01 7.33
C ASP A 18 6.34 -6.27 6.02
N GLU A 19 6.04 -7.39 5.36
CA GLU A 19 6.62 -7.70 4.06
C GLU A 19 6.20 -6.69 3.00
N ALA A 20 4.95 -6.27 3.00
CA ALA A 20 4.45 -5.25 2.09
C ALA A 20 5.18 -3.91 2.28
N ARG A 21 5.49 -3.54 3.52
CA ARG A 21 6.25 -2.33 3.82
C ARG A 21 7.63 -2.36 3.18
N PHE A 22 8.32 -3.50 3.23
CA PHE A 22 9.62 -3.65 2.59
C PHE A 22 9.52 -3.44 1.08
N VAL A 23 8.50 -4.00 0.45
CA VAL A 23 8.26 -3.81 -0.99
C VAL A 23 8.08 -2.33 -1.31
N LEU A 24 7.24 -1.63 -0.54
CA LEU A 24 6.99 -0.21 -0.78
C LEU A 24 8.23 0.64 -0.52
N MET A 25 9.00 0.33 0.50
CA MET A 25 10.27 1.02 0.75
C MET A 25 11.20 0.88 -0.44
N ASP A 26 11.24 -0.29 -1.07
CA ASP A 26 12.05 -0.53 -2.26
C ASP A 26 11.55 0.31 -3.45
N VAL A 27 10.25 0.40 -3.63
CA VAL A 27 9.66 1.27 -4.66
C VAL A 27 10.05 2.74 -4.42
N LEU A 28 10.00 3.19 -3.17
CA LEU A 28 10.30 4.57 -2.80
C LEU A 28 11.76 4.96 -2.95
N LYS A 29 12.66 3.98 -3.08
CA LYS A 29 14.07 4.26 -3.34
C LYS A 29 14.30 4.89 -4.71
N ASP A 30 13.36 4.73 -5.62
CA ASP A 30 13.44 5.36 -6.93
C ASP A 30 12.98 6.81 -6.80
N ILE A 31 13.94 7.70 -6.60
CA ILE A 31 13.68 9.12 -6.38
C ILE A 31 13.06 9.82 -7.58
N ASP A 32 13.25 9.26 -8.78
CA ASP A 32 12.67 9.83 -10.00
C ASP A 32 11.15 9.70 -10.03
N LEU A 33 10.59 8.74 -9.28
CA LEU A 33 9.16 8.56 -9.20
C LEU A 33 8.47 9.62 -8.34
N LYS A 34 9.20 10.29 -7.45
CA LYS A 34 8.69 11.35 -6.56
C LYS A 34 7.46 10.91 -5.78
N LEU A 35 7.52 9.70 -5.24
CA LEU A 35 6.42 9.09 -4.52
C LEU A 35 6.50 9.36 -3.02
N LYS A 36 5.34 9.47 -2.40
CA LYS A 36 5.17 9.41 -0.95
C LYS A 36 4.34 8.20 -0.60
N TYR A 37 4.37 7.84 0.66
CA TYR A 37 3.71 6.64 1.17
C TYR A 37 3.03 6.94 2.50
N SER A 38 1.84 6.41 2.69
CA SER A 38 1.12 6.54 3.95
C SER A 38 0.43 5.21 4.27
N GLU A 39 0.28 4.92 5.56
CA GLU A 39 -0.42 3.72 6.02
C GLU A 39 -1.71 4.08 6.73
N ILE A 40 -2.71 3.21 6.56
CA ILE A 40 -3.96 3.30 7.30
C ILE A 40 -4.23 1.93 7.93
N ASP A 41 -4.39 1.92 9.26
CA ASP A 41 -4.78 0.72 9.99
C ASP A 41 -6.30 0.60 9.93
N VAL A 42 -6.78 -0.49 9.32
CA VAL A 42 -8.22 -0.69 9.12
C VAL A 42 -8.93 -1.21 10.38
N SER A 43 -8.18 -1.72 11.35
CA SER A 43 -8.78 -2.41 12.51
C SER A 43 -9.62 -1.48 13.40
N ASN A 44 -9.39 -0.17 13.33
CA ASN A 44 -10.13 0.81 14.12
C ASN A 44 -11.24 1.53 13.35
N ASN A 45 -11.59 1.02 12.17
CA ASN A 45 -12.59 1.65 11.31
C ASN A 45 -13.46 0.56 10.70
N ASP A 46 -14.74 0.53 11.06
CA ASP A 46 -15.65 -0.53 10.64
C ASP A 46 -15.83 -0.57 9.12
N ILE A 47 -15.90 0.59 8.48
CA ILE A 47 -16.08 0.67 7.02
C ILE A 47 -14.85 0.11 6.31
N LEU A 48 -13.66 0.49 6.77
CA LEU A 48 -12.40 0.01 6.18
C LEU A 48 -12.17 -1.46 6.46
N THR A 49 -12.54 -1.93 7.67
CA THR A 49 -12.46 -3.35 8.02
C THR A 49 -13.35 -4.18 7.10
N GLU A 50 -14.55 -3.72 6.84
CA GLU A 50 -15.47 -4.41 5.94
C GLU A 50 -14.91 -4.46 4.52
N LYS A 51 -14.35 -3.35 4.04
CA LYS A 51 -13.83 -3.27 2.67
C LYS A 51 -12.52 -4.02 2.47
N TYR A 52 -11.58 -3.91 3.41
CA TYR A 52 -10.21 -4.39 3.23
C TYR A 52 -9.78 -5.47 4.21
N GLY A 53 -10.51 -5.70 5.30
CA GLY A 53 -10.05 -6.51 6.42
C GLY A 53 -9.58 -7.92 6.07
N LEU A 54 -10.23 -8.56 5.07
CA LEU A 54 -9.82 -9.89 4.60
C LEU A 54 -8.80 -9.85 3.47
N ARG A 55 -8.46 -8.66 2.99
CA ARG A 55 -7.58 -8.47 1.85
C ARG A 55 -6.22 -7.88 2.23
N ILE A 56 -6.07 -7.34 3.43
CA ILE A 56 -4.83 -6.68 3.85
C ILE A 56 -3.64 -7.62 3.77
N PRO A 57 -2.45 -7.10 3.44
CA PRO A 57 -2.18 -5.71 3.07
C PRO A 57 -2.65 -5.38 1.65
N VAL A 58 -3.26 -4.21 1.48
CA VAL A 58 -3.75 -3.74 0.18
C VAL A 58 -3.06 -2.41 -0.12
N VAL A 59 -2.53 -2.30 -1.32
CA VAL A 59 -1.97 -1.03 -1.80
C VAL A 59 -2.96 -0.33 -2.71
N VAL A 60 -3.12 0.98 -2.52
CA VAL A 60 -3.92 1.82 -3.40
C VAL A 60 -2.98 2.85 -4.02
N MET A 61 -2.89 2.82 -5.33
CA MET A 61 -1.98 3.67 -6.10
C MET A 61 -2.55 5.09 -6.25
N PRO A 62 -1.70 6.08 -6.57
CA PRO A 62 -2.17 7.46 -6.76
C PRO A 62 -3.27 7.60 -7.81
N ASN A 63 -3.32 6.70 -8.79
CA ASN A 63 -4.35 6.70 -9.84
C ASN A 63 -5.61 5.92 -9.45
N GLY A 64 -5.68 5.42 -8.21
CA GLY A 64 -6.83 4.68 -7.69
C GLY A 64 -6.80 3.17 -7.92
N LYS A 65 -5.81 2.66 -8.67
CA LYS A 65 -5.67 1.21 -8.84
C LYS A 65 -5.29 0.54 -7.54
N GLU A 66 -5.84 -0.64 -7.29
CA GLU A 66 -5.61 -1.41 -6.06
C GLU A 66 -4.93 -2.72 -6.38
N LYS A 67 -4.13 -3.21 -5.44
CA LYS A 67 -3.58 -4.55 -5.53
C LYS A 67 -3.47 -5.16 -4.13
N ASP A 68 -4.01 -6.36 -3.99
CA ASP A 68 -3.93 -7.15 -2.77
C ASP A 68 -2.59 -7.88 -2.72
N TRP A 69 -2.16 -8.19 -1.50
CA TRP A 69 -0.99 -9.04 -1.31
C TRP A 69 -1.24 -10.44 -1.91
N PRO A 70 -0.25 -11.11 -2.55
CA PRO A 70 1.13 -10.66 -2.67
C PRO A 70 1.38 -9.75 -3.87
N PHE A 71 2.36 -8.86 -3.73
CA PHE A 71 2.84 -8.03 -4.84
C PHE A 71 4.35 -7.83 -4.73
N THR A 72 4.97 -7.52 -5.86
CA THR A 72 6.40 -7.26 -5.95
C THR A 72 6.66 -5.79 -6.27
N THR A 73 7.91 -5.36 -6.05
CA THR A 73 8.34 -4.01 -6.41
C THR A 73 8.05 -3.71 -7.89
N SER A 74 8.34 -4.66 -8.78
CA SER A 74 8.08 -4.49 -10.21
C SER A 74 6.59 -4.31 -10.51
N GLN A 75 5.75 -5.11 -9.86
CA GLN A 75 4.30 -5.01 -10.07
C GLN A 75 3.76 -3.66 -9.62
N ILE A 76 4.23 -3.16 -8.48
CA ILE A 76 3.81 -1.85 -7.98
C ILE A 76 4.25 -0.74 -8.94
N LYS A 77 5.49 -0.78 -9.41
CA LYS A 77 5.99 0.21 -10.37
C LYS A 77 5.18 0.22 -11.67
N ARG A 78 4.72 -0.94 -12.13
CA ARG A 78 3.89 -1.02 -13.34
C ARG A 78 2.51 -0.41 -13.16
N LEU A 79 2.01 -0.33 -11.93
CA LEU A 79 0.71 0.26 -11.65
C LEU A 79 0.76 1.80 -11.63
N LEU A 80 1.94 2.35 -11.58
CA LEU A 80 2.13 3.80 -11.65
C LEU A 80 1.93 4.27 -13.11
#